data_6b835b8d70cc143f61dbdeed007cdc5f
#
_entry.id   6b835b8d70cc143f61dbdeed007cdc5f
#
_cell.length_a   1.000
_cell.length_b   1.000
_cell.length_c   1.000
_cell.angle_alpha   90.00
_cell.angle_beta   90.00
_cell.angle_gamma   90.00
#
_symmetry.space_group_name_H-M   'P 1'
#
loop_
_entity.id
_entity.type
_entity.pdbx_description
1 polymer ?
#
loop_
_entity_poly.entity_id
_entity_poly.type
_entity_poly.pdbx_seq_one_letter_code
_entity_poly.pdbx_strand_id
1 'polypeptide(L)'
;VEVFIHGAQCYCFSGQCLFSSFHGGRSGNRGMCAQPCRKRYSLGNREGYLLSTADMFAIDAIPALMRSGVKALKIEGRMRSPQYVYLTSMMYRRAIERAREGTSPLITERERELLEVVFNRGFSGGYLKDKELIQPSYPESRGRPLGTASVKDGRLEMPRHTLCPSDGISLYRGDVKVGGFDLKPSDLQVDVVQAVPPFPLADGVYAVYKTKDRELPAIEAAVSKIKFQEGEAVRRAVELPTRRMRRGERESELSFYVSSVAVLKAVLPYADRIYFDGTKQMAEATRLCEGEGKELVQMLPRLSLDEARVESTAVMVHTIDQYELHKDRRVYGSYHMNVFNSHTLPRMWQWTLSPELTREEMFEVLSHTDQRCEVMAFGRLELMLSRDPTLPEGTLIDERGVRYPVYRDKEGFVHILHSADLLLLDKVPELRAMGVDSLGIDVRRRHPDLAAFVAKAFR
;
A
#
# COMPACT_ATOMS: atom_id res chain seq x y z
N VAL A 1 12.52 15.41 7.10
CA VAL A 1 11.45 14.41 7.10
C VAL A 1 10.14 15.08 6.71
N GLU A 2 9.36 14.42 5.85
CA GLU A 2 7.97 14.74 5.48
C GLU A 2 7.03 13.71 6.08
N VAL A 3 5.89 14.14 6.64
CA VAL A 3 4.91 13.27 7.29
C VAL A 3 3.52 13.52 6.70
N PHE A 4 2.82 12.45 6.35
CA PHE A 4 1.40 12.53 5.99
C PHE A 4 0.57 12.93 7.21
N ILE A 5 -0.40 13.84 7.00
CA ILE A 5 -1.28 14.36 8.05
C ILE A 5 -2.77 14.26 7.72
N HIS A 6 -3.14 14.10 6.44
CA HIS A 6 -4.54 14.04 6.02
C HIS A 6 -4.72 13.24 4.74
N GLY A 7 -5.85 12.54 4.65
CA GLY A 7 -6.34 11.84 3.47
C GLY A 7 -6.06 10.35 3.45
N ALA A 8 -6.12 9.77 2.27
CA ALA A 8 -6.06 8.32 2.10
C ALA A 8 -4.73 7.72 2.57
N GLN A 9 -4.82 6.69 3.40
CA GLN A 9 -3.68 5.87 3.77
C GLN A 9 -3.58 4.62 2.91
N CYS A 10 -2.36 4.17 2.64
CA CYS A 10 -2.12 2.89 2.01
C CYS A 10 -2.14 1.79 3.08
N TYR A 11 -2.76 0.65 2.79
CA TYR A 11 -2.72 -0.53 3.66
C TYR A 11 -1.33 -1.14 3.71
N CYS A 12 -0.67 -1.22 2.55
CA CYS A 12 0.69 -1.69 2.39
C CYS A 12 1.70 -0.56 2.65
N PHE A 13 2.93 -0.89 3.00
CA PHE A 13 4.03 0.05 2.88
C PHE A 13 4.07 0.63 1.47
N SER A 14 4.03 1.97 1.38
CA SER A 14 3.93 2.66 0.09
C SER A 14 5.14 2.36 -0.80
N GLY A 15 4.88 2.19 -2.11
CA GLY A 15 5.91 1.86 -3.10
C GLY A 15 6.32 0.38 -3.12
N GLN A 16 5.64 -0.49 -2.34
CA GLN A 16 5.98 -1.91 -2.25
C GLN A 16 4.79 -2.86 -2.47
N CYS A 17 3.65 -2.31 -2.92
CA CYS A 17 2.46 -3.12 -3.17
C CYS A 17 2.46 -3.66 -4.60
N LEU A 18 2.45 -4.98 -4.74
CA LEU A 18 2.31 -5.68 -6.02
C LEU A 18 0.86 -6.12 -6.29
N PHE A 19 -0.04 -6.01 -5.30
CA PHE A 19 -1.38 -6.57 -5.40
C PHE A 19 -2.17 -5.98 -6.58
N SER A 20 -2.09 -4.67 -6.79
CA SER A 20 -2.80 -4.01 -7.89
C SER A 20 -2.34 -4.49 -9.27
N SER A 21 -1.05 -4.77 -9.44
CA SER A 21 -0.49 -5.27 -10.69
C SER A 21 -0.96 -6.69 -11.00
N PHE A 22 -0.87 -7.58 -10.03
CA PHE A 22 -1.23 -8.99 -10.22
C PHE A 22 -2.74 -9.24 -10.18
N HIS A 23 -3.54 -8.34 -9.59
CA HIS A 23 -4.99 -8.45 -9.54
C HIS A 23 -5.71 -7.77 -10.71
N GLY A 24 -5.10 -6.79 -11.35
CA GLY A 24 -5.76 -5.99 -12.39
C GLY A 24 -4.84 -5.40 -13.46
N GLY A 25 -3.57 -5.83 -13.54
CA GLY A 25 -2.60 -5.36 -14.52
C GLY A 25 -2.22 -3.87 -14.37
N ARG A 26 -2.53 -3.23 -13.23
CA ARG A 26 -2.30 -1.80 -12.98
C ARG A 26 -1.34 -1.60 -11.82
N SER A 27 -0.11 -1.16 -12.12
CA SER A 27 0.91 -0.98 -11.09
C SER A 27 0.58 0.16 -10.13
N GLY A 28 0.43 -0.19 -8.84
CA GLY A 28 0.32 0.78 -7.75
C GLY A 28 1.62 1.58 -7.58
N ASN A 29 2.75 0.95 -7.80
CA ASN A 29 4.09 1.55 -7.69
C ASN A 29 4.37 2.56 -8.83
N ARG A 30 3.66 2.43 -9.94
CA ARG A 30 3.70 3.37 -11.09
C ARG A 30 2.52 4.37 -11.11
N GLY A 31 1.82 4.55 -10.00
CA GLY A 31 0.74 5.52 -9.86
C GLY A 31 -0.61 5.12 -10.45
N MET A 32 -0.82 3.86 -10.85
CA MET A 32 -2.05 3.37 -11.48
C MET A 32 -2.85 2.41 -10.58
N CYS A 33 -2.72 2.53 -9.25
CA CYS A 33 -3.34 1.62 -8.30
C CYS A 33 -4.85 1.46 -8.52
N ALA A 34 -5.31 0.20 -8.68
CA ALA A 34 -6.72 -0.16 -8.78
C ALA A 34 -7.41 -0.29 -7.40
N GLN A 35 -6.71 0.00 -6.32
CA GLN A 35 -7.21 -0.04 -4.94
C GLN A 35 -7.79 -1.41 -4.52
N PRO A 36 -7.10 -2.55 -4.73
CA PRO A 36 -7.62 -3.86 -4.34
C PRO A 36 -7.88 -3.95 -2.83
N CYS A 37 -7.17 -3.18 -1.99
CA CYS A 37 -7.43 -3.10 -0.56
C CYS A 37 -8.82 -2.52 -0.19
N ARG A 38 -9.53 -1.89 -1.16
CA ARG A 38 -10.88 -1.33 -0.97
C ARG A 38 -12.01 -2.28 -1.39
N LYS A 39 -11.69 -3.54 -1.67
CA LYS A 39 -12.68 -4.57 -2.01
C LYS A 39 -13.10 -5.37 -0.76
N ARG A 40 -14.21 -6.10 -0.90
CA ARG A 40 -14.65 -7.04 0.16
C ARG A 40 -13.78 -8.28 0.15
N TYR A 41 -13.51 -8.77 1.34
CA TYR A 41 -12.80 -10.02 1.57
C TYR A 41 -13.45 -10.77 2.71
N SER A 42 -13.24 -12.08 2.74
CA SER A 42 -13.50 -12.91 3.91
C SER A 42 -12.19 -13.54 4.41
N LEU A 43 -12.08 -13.71 5.73
CA LEU A 43 -10.96 -14.37 6.40
C LEU A 43 -11.46 -15.00 7.70
N GLY A 44 -11.54 -16.32 7.73
CA GLY A 44 -12.17 -17.06 8.81
C GLY A 44 -13.66 -16.70 8.91
N ASN A 45 -14.09 -16.23 10.08
CA ASN A 45 -15.45 -15.76 10.35
C ASN A 45 -15.67 -14.24 10.11
N ARG A 46 -14.65 -13.54 9.62
CA ARG A 46 -14.71 -12.09 9.34
C ARG A 46 -14.99 -11.87 7.87
N GLU A 47 -15.89 -10.94 7.58
CA GLU A 47 -16.21 -10.51 6.21
C GLU A 47 -16.37 -8.99 6.19
N GLY A 48 -15.97 -8.35 5.09
CA GLY A 48 -16.08 -6.91 4.89
C GLY A 48 -14.88 -6.34 4.15
N TYR A 49 -14.65 -5.05 4.30
CA TYR A 49 -13.54 -4.34 3.67
C TYR A 49 -12.28 -4.43 4.54
N LEU A 50 -11.82 -5.67 4.79
CA LEU A 50 -10.83 -6.01 5.81
C LEU A 50 -9.45 -5.36 5.63
N LEU A 51 -9.15 -4.82 4.45
CA LEU A 51 -7.92 -4.11 4.13
C LEU A 51 -8.15 -2.61 3.89
N SER A 52 -9.39 -2.12 4.09
CA SER A 52 -9.75 -0.73 3.78
C SER A 52 -9.40 0.19 4.96
N THR A 53 -8.33 0.96 4.82
CA THR A 53 -7.93 1.95 5.83
C THR A 53 -8.89 3.13 5.89
N ALA A 54 -9.19 3.64 7.08
CA ALA A 54 -9.80 4.94 7.28
C ALA A 54 -8.87 6.06 6.75
N ASP A 55 -9.43 7.22 6.45
CA ASP A 55 -8.62 8.37 6.04
C ASP A 55 -7.92 8.99 7.26
N MET A 56 -6.68 9.39 7.07
CA MET A 56 -5.90 10.05 8.12
C MET A 56 -6.45 11.43 8.41
N PHE A 57 -6.55 11.75 9.69
CA PHE A 57 -6.95 13.05 10.21
C PHE A 57 -6.11 13.37 11.44
N ALA A 58 -4.95 14.00 11.23
CA ALA A 58 -3.92 14.15 12.26
C ALA A 58 -3.79 15.61 12.76
N ILE A 59 -4.86 16.39 12.77
CA ILE A 59 -4.83 17.78 13.24
C ILE A 59 -4.30 17.87 14.68
N ASP A 60 -4.78 16.99 15.57
CA ASP A 60 -4.37 16.98 16.96
C ASP A 60 -2.87 16.63 17.16
N ALA A 61 -2.23 16.02 16.16
CA ALA A 61 -0.80 15.69 16.20
C ALA A 61 0.10 16.87 15.79
N ILE A 62 -0.44 17.95 15.24
CA ILE A 62 0.32 19.10 14.73
C ILE A 62 1.33 19.66 15.75
N PRO A 63 0.95 19.93 17.02
CA PRO A 63 1.92 20.46 18.00
C PRO A 63 3.07 19.49 18.27
N ALA A 64 2.82 18.18 18.31
CA ALA A 64 3.86 17.18 18.51
C ALA A 64 4.80 17.07 17.29
N LEU A 65 4.24 17.07 16.07
CA LEU A 65 5.01 17.06 14.83
C LEU A 65 5.91 18.30 14.69
N MET A 66 5.40 19.48 15.08
CA MET A 66 6.19 20.70 15.08
C MET A 66 7.38 20.61 16.06
N ARG A 67 7.18 20.08 17.26
CA ARG A 67 8.25 19.88 18.25
C ARG A 67 9.28 18.83 17.84
N SER A 68 8.87 17.81 17.08
CA SER A 68 9.75 16.71 16.63
C SER A 68 10.69 17.11 15.49
N GLY A 69 10.61 18.34 14.98
CA GLY A 69 11.47 18.83 13.90
C GLY A 69 11.10 18.38 12.50
N VAL A 70 9.88 17.84 12.31
CA VAL A 70 9.32 17.54 10.98
C VAL A 70 9.31 18.82 10.13
N LYS A 71 9.80 18.74 8.90
CA LYS A 71 9.98 19.89 8.00
C LYS A 71 8.83 20.08 7.02
N ALA A 72 8.14 19.03 6.67
CA ALA A 72 7.03 19.09 5.72
C ALA A 72 5.83 18.24 6.20
N LEU A 73 4.64 18.79 6.05
CA LEU A 73 3.35 18.14 6.35
C LEU A 73 2.62 17.91 5.05
N LYS A 74 2.28 16.65 4.78
CA LYS A 74 1.73 16.22 3.49
C LYS A 74 0.24 15.91 3.57
N ILE A 75 -0.54 16.55 2.72
CA ILE A 75 -1.97 16.27 2.51
C ILE A 75 -2.09 15.43 1.24
N GLU A 76 -2.73 14.25 1.35
CA GLU A 76 -3.09 13.46 0.18
C GLU A 76 -4.40 13.96 -0.40
N GLY A 77 -4.45 14.14 -1.74
CA GLY A 77 -5.62 14.71 -2.40
C GLY A 77 -5.59 14.62 -3.93
N ARG A 78 -4.74 13.73 -4.50
CA ARG A 78 -4.49 13.63 -5.94
C ARG A 78 -5.77 13.54 -6.80
N MET A 79 -6.77 12.79 -6.35
CA MET A 79 -8.04 12.56 -7.07
C MET A 79 -9.22 13.17 -6.31
N ARG A 80 -9.00 14.33 -5.66
CA ARG A 80 -10.01 15.01 -4.87
C ARG A 80 -10.53 16.26 -5.56
N SER A 81 -11.72 16.71 -5.14
CA SER A 81 -12.29 17.95 -5.64
C SER A 81 -11.47 19.17 -5.24
N PRO A 82 -11.53 20.28 -6.02
CA PRO A 82 -10.88 21.52 -5.64
C PRO A 82 -11.30 22.04 -4.26
N GLN A 83 -12.58 21.85 -3.88
CA GLN A 83 -13.08 22.22 -2.55
C GLN A 83 -12.37 21.45 -1.42
N TYR A 84 -12.15 20.14 -1.62
CA TYR A 84 -11.41 19.33 -0.67
C TYR A 84 -9.98 19.87 -0.47
N VAL A 85 -9.27 20.13 -1.57
CA VAL A 85 -7.89 20.64 -1.51
C VAL A 85 -7.85 22.00 -0.81
N TYR A 86 -8.76 22.89 -1.14
CA TYR A 86 -8.85 24.22 -0.54
C TYR A 86 -9.14 24.13 0.96
N LEU A 87 -10.21 23.42 1.35
CA LEU A 87 -10.63 23.32 2.75
C LEU A 87 -9.57 22.63 3.61
N THR A 88 -9.03 21.51 3.18
CA THR A 88 -8.01 20.82 3.96
C THR A 88 -6.76 21.67 4.13
N SER A 89 -6.28 22.30 3.07
CA SER A 89 -5.09 23.16 3.14
C SER A 89 -5.32 24.38 4.06
N MET A 90 -6.47 25.03 3.95
CA MET A 90 -6.85 26.16 4.79
C MET A 90 -6.96 25.78 6.28
N MET A 91 -7.62 24.65 6.57
CA MET A 91 -7.83 24.20 7.95
C MET A 91 -6.51 23.79 8.62
N TYR A 92 -5.65 23.06 7.91
CA TYR A 92 -4.33 22.73 8.44
C TYR A 92 -3.42 23.94 8.60
N ARG A 93 -3.51 24.92 7.72
CA ARG A 93 -2.81 26.20 7.88
C ARG A 93 -3.24 26.90 9.17
N ARG A 94 -4.54 27.03 9.40
CA ARG A 94 -5.08 27.62 10.64
C ARG A 94 -4.68 26.82 11.88
N ALA A 95 -4.71 25.48 11.80
CA ALA A 95 -4.29 24.62 12.90
C ALA A 95 -2.82 24.83 13.27
N ILE A 96 -1.94 25.02 12.29
CA ILE A 96 -0.52 25.33 12.51
C ILE A 96 -0.36 26.70 13.16
N GLU A 97 -1.10 27.71 12.72
CA GLU A 97 -1.07 29.07 13.29
C GLU A 97 -1.55 29.05 14.74
N ARG A 98 -2.70 28.41 15.03
CA ARG A 98 -3.22 28.25 16.41
C ARG A 98 -2.26 27.45 17.29
N ALA A 99 -1.60 26.41 16.75
CA ALA A 99 -0.59 25.65 17.50
C ALA A 99 0.64 26.50 17.87
N ARG A 100 1.07 27.40 16.99
CA ARG A 100 2.17 28.36 17.27
C ARG A 100 1.81 29.36 18.35
N GLU A 101 0.57 29.79 18.37
CA GLU A 101 0.02 30.72 19.36
C GLU A 101 -0.34 30.05 20.71
N GLY A 102 -0.26 28.71 20.76
CA GLY A 102 -0.68 27.93 21.93
C GLY A 102 -2.19 27.93 22.15
N THR A 103 -2.98 28.24 21.10
CA THR A 103 -4.45 28.29 21.17
C THR A 103 -5.07 26.90 21.01
N SER A 104 -6.18 26.65 21.71
CA SER A 104 -6.99 25.43 21.61
C SER A 104 -8.48 25.81 21.56
N PRO A 105 -9.30 25.08 20.78
CA PRO A 105 -8.97 23.96 19.91
C PRO A 105 -8.25 24.39 18.63
N LEU A 106 -7.48 23.47 18.03
CA LEU A 106 -6.75 23.72 16.77
C LEU A 106 -7.67 23.93 15.57
N ILE A 107 -8.86 23.32 15.60
CA ILE A 107 -9.98 23.60 14.68
C ILE A 107 -11.28 23.66 15.46
N THR A 108 -12.23 24.44 14.97
CA THR A 108 -13.58 24.52 15.52
C THR A 108 -14.39 23.28 15.09
N GLU A 109 -15.50 22.99 15.81
CA GLU A 109 -16.40 21.91 15.41
C GLU A 109 -16.99 22.14 14.02
N ARG A 110 -17.28 23.38 13.67
CA ARG A 110 -17.76 23.72 12.31
C ARG A 110 -16.72 23.44 11.23
N GLU A 111 -15.46 23.75 11.48
CA GLU A 111 -14.36 23.42 10.57
C GLU A 111 -14.19 21.89 10.40
N ARG A 112 -14.32 21.14 11.49
CA ARG A 112 -14.31 19.67 11.45
C ARG A 112 -15.49 19.13 10.63
N GLU A 113 -16.67 19.61 10.85
CA GLU A 113 -17.89 19.23 10.10
C GLU A 113 -17.69 19.40 8.58
N LEU A 114 -17.16 20.53 8.12
CA LEU A 114 -16.90 20.77 6.71
C LEU A 114 -15.90 19.75 6.12
N LEU A 115 -14.83 19.40 6.85
CA LEU A 115 -13.88 18.37 6.42
C LEU A 115 -14.53 16.99 6.32
N GLU A 116 -15.42 16.64 7.27
CA GLU A 116 -16.14 15.37 7.26
C GLU A 116 -17.10 15.27 6.08
N VAL A 117 -17.75 16.38 5.71
CA VAL A 117 -18.71 16.42 4.60
C VAL A 117 -18.04 16.35 3.24
N VAL A 118 -16.88 17.03 3.06
CA VAL A 118 -16.24 17.12 1.75
C VAL A 118 -15.76 15.76 1.24
N PHE A 119 -15.06 15.02 2.06
CA PHE A 119 -14.68 13.63 1.77
C PHE A 119 -14.04 12.96 2.98
N ASN A 120 -14.58 11.80 3.37
CA ASN A 120 -13.91 10.90 4.30
C ASN A 120 -14.47 9.47 4.20
N ARG A 121 -13.63 8.49 4.51
CA ARG A 121 -13.99 7.06 4.64
C ARG A 121 -13.92 6.60 6.10
N GLY A 122 -14.38 7.45 7.00
CA GLY A 122 -14.05 7.39 8.40
C GLY A 122 -12.69 8.05 8.66
N PHE A 123 -12.54 8.75 9.79
CA PHE A 123 -11.28 9.37 10.16
C PHE A 123 -10.56 8.57 11.25
N SER A 124 -9.23 8.52 11.16
CA SER A 124 -8.34 7.99 12.19
C SER A 124 -7.11 8.91 12.34
N GLY A 125 -6.46 8.86 13.49
CA GLY A 125 -5.16 9.54 13.69
C GLY A 125 -3.99 8.89 12.96
N GLY A 126 -4.25 7.83 12.18
CA GLY A 126 -3.23 7.07 11.50
C GLY A 126 -2.24 6.42 12.47
N TYR A 127 -1.11 5.98 11.95
CA TYR A 127 -0.02 5.42 12.79
C TYR A 127 0.59 6.41 13.80
N LEU A 128 0.21 7.69 13.75
CA LEU A 128 0.65 8.69 14.73
C LEU A 128 -0.08 8.57 16.07
N LYS A 129 -1.31 8.05 16.08
CA LYS A 129 -2.17 8.04 17.26
C LYS A 129 -2.88 6.70 17.48
N ASP A 130 -3.40 6.11 16.43
CA ASP A 130 -4.30 4.97 16.50
C ASP A 130 -3.58 3.66 16.17
N LYS A 131 -4.02 2.57 16.80
CA LYS A 131 -3.57 1.22 16.46
C LYS A 131 -4.49 0.57 15.43
N GLU A 132 -5.76 0.96 15.40
CA GLU A 132 -6.75 0.44 14.47
C GLU A 132 -6.98 1.45 13.35
N LEU A 133 -6.64 1.05 12.14
CA LEU A 133 -6.71 1.90 10.96
C LEU A 133 -7.80 1.47 9.98
N ILE A 134 -8.41 0.29 10.20
CA ILE A 134 -9.30 -0.33 9.24
C ILE A 134 -10.73 0.19 9.41
N GLN A 135 -11.36 0.56 8.29
CA GLN A 135 -12.78 0.84 8.17
C GLN A 135 -13.45 -0.33 7.42
N PRO A 136 -13.92 -1.37 8.14
CA PRO A 136 -14.38 -2.59 7.49
C PRO A 136 -15.80 -2.51 6.94
N SER A 137 -16.57 -1.47 7.31
CA SER A 137 -17.99 -1.37 6.97
C SER A 137 -18.25 -0.81 5.58
N TYR A 138 -17.38 0.11 5.09
CA TYR A 138 -17.54 0.72 3.76
C TYR A 138 -16.21 1.27 3.24
N PRO A 139 -15.98 1.23 1.91
CA PRO A 139 -14.74 1.71 1.30
C PRO A 139 -14.87 3.11 0.68
N GLU A 140 -16.10 3.61 0.56
CA GLU A 140 -16.42 4.92 -0.04
C GLU A 140 -16.58 6.04 1.00
N SER A 141 -16.60 7.28 0.55
CA SER A 141 -17.00 8.41 1.38
C SER A 141 -18.53 8.43 1.53
N ARG A 142 -19.00 8.46 2.77
CA ARG A 142 -20.44 8.60 3.09
C ARG A 142 -20.78 10.00 3.62
N GLY A 143 -19.78 10.85 3.85
CA GLY A 143 -19.95 12.15 4.49
C GLY A 143 -19.95 12.05 6.02
N ARG A 144 -20.50 13.07 6.71
CA ARG A 144 -20.56 13.12 8.17
C ARG A 144 -21.70 12.24 8.71
N PRO A 145 -21.45 11.27 9.59
CA PRO A 145 -22.50 10.47 10.19
C PRO A 145 -23.40 11.33 11.10
N LEU A 146 -24.70 11.20 10.95
CA LEU A 146 -25.72 11.88 11.75
C LEU A 146 -26.52 10.93 12.65
N GLY A 147 -26.18 9.64 12.67
CA GLY A 147 -26.94 8.62 13.37
C GLY A 147 -28.00 7.97 12.50
N THR A 148 -29.20 7.77 13.04
CA THR A 148 -30.29 7.06 12.36
C THR A 148 -31.55 7.91 12.23
N ALA A 149 -32.30 7.65 11.15
CA ALA A 149 -33.66 8.16 10.95
C ALA A 149 -34.65 7.00 10.97
N SER A 150 -35.84 7.23 11.49
CA SER A 150 -36.99 6.37 11.33
C SER A 150 -37.81 6.81 10.12
N VAL A 151 -38.31 5.83 9.36
CA VAL A 151 -39.25 6.08 8.25
C VAL A 151 -40.54 5.32 8.55
N LYS A 152 -41.65 6.02 8.52
CA LYS A 152 -43.00 5.48 8.68
C LYS A 152 -43.96 6.18 7.73
N ASP A 153 -44.75 5.43 7.00
CA ASP A 153 -45.72 5.93 6.01
C ASP A 153 -45.08 6.93 5.02
N GLY A 154 -43.84 6.65 4.58
CA GLY A 154 -43.07 7.48 3.65
C GLY A 154 -42.53 8.78 4.25
N ARG A 155 -42.66 9.01 5.55
CA ARG A 155 -42.12 10.17 6.27
C ARG A 155 -40.88 9.78 7.04
N LEU A 156 -39.81 10.56 6.87
CA LEU A 156 -38.56 10.44 7.58
C LEU A 156 -38.57 11.35 8.81
N GLU A 157 -38.12 10.81 9.93
CA GLU A 157 -37.92 11.57 11.17
C GLU A 157 -36.56 11.25 11.78
N MET A 158 -35.84 12.31 12.18
CA MET A 158 -34.53 12.21 12.85
C MET A 158 -34.23 13.47 13.68
N PRO A 159 -33.29 13.41 14.66
CA PRO A 159 -32.80 14.61 15.32
C PRO A 159 -32.21 15.61 14.33
N ARG A 160 -32.48 16.91 14.57
CA ARG A 160 -32.04 17.96 13.63
C ARG A 160 -30.53 18.19 13.63
N HIS A 161 -29.85 17.95 14.75
CA HIS A 161 -28.42 18.28 14.89
C HIS A 161 -28.13 19.75 14.46
N THR A 162 -27.06 19.94 13.65
CA THR A 162 -26.63 21.22 13.10
C THR A 162 -27.17 21.47 11.66
N LEU A 163 -28.15 20.67 11.23
CA LEU A 163 -28.68 20.72 9.86
C LEU A 163 -29.42 22.02 9.57
N CYS A 164 -29.18 22.53 8.37
CA CYS A 164 -29.74 23.77 7.84
C CYS A 164 -30.41 23.56 6.48
N PRO A 165 -31.26 24.50 6.04
CA PRO A 165 -31.78 24.45 4.66
C PRO A 165 -30.65 24.37 3.63
N SER A 166 -30.85 23.58 2.59
CA SER A 166 -29.89 23.29 1.50
C SER A 166 -28.72 22.36 1.89
N ASP A 167 -28.66 21.88 3.14
CA ASP A 167 -27.79 20.76 3.48
C ASP A 167 -28.34 19.49 2.82
N GLY A 168 -27.45 18.65 2.27
CA GLY A 168 -27.82 17.38 1.66
C GLY A 168 -27.57 16.21 2.60
N ILE A 169 -28.54 15.28 2.67
CA ILE A 169 -28.41 14.03 3.42
C ILE A 169 -28.51 12.82 2.50
N SER A 170 -27.84 11.74 2.88
CA SER A 170 -27.95 10.43 2.23
C SER A 170 -28.35 9.37 3.23
N LEU A 171 -29.19 8.43 2.76
CA LEU A 171 -29.78 7.36 3.54
C LEU A 171 -29.19 6.01 3.12
N TYR A 172 -28.84 5.19 4.10
CA TYR A 172 -28.30 3.85 3.89
C TYR A 172 -29.06 2.81 4.68
N ARG A 173 -29.27 1.64 4.07
CA ARG A 173 -29.77 0.45 4.74
C ARG A 173 -28.68 -0.63 4.67
N GLY A 174 -27.97 -0.86 5.78
CA GLY A 174 -26.71 -1.60 5.76
C GLY A 174 -25.66 -0.89 4.90
N ASP A 175 -25.10 -1.61 3.95
CA ASP A 175 -24.07 -1.09 3.04
C ASP A 175 -24.66 -0.40 1.78
N VAL A 176 -25.98 -0.48 1.59
CA VAL A 176 -26.62 0.01 0.37
C VAL A 176 -27.11 1.44 0.56
N LYS A 177 -26.67 2.33 -0.33
CA LYS A 177 -27.23 3.68 -0.43
C LYS A 177 -28.63 3.57 -1.04
N VAL A 178 -29.65 4.04 -0.31
CA VAL A 178 -31.04 4.01 -0.77
C VAL A 178 -31.40 5.28 -1.56
N GLY A 179 -30.82 6.42 -1.15
CA GLY A 179 -31.02 7.70 -1.83
C GLY A 179 -30.43 8.86 -1.05
N GLY A 180 -30.61 10.05 -1.57
CA GLY A 180 -30.22 11.30 -0.90
C GLY A 180 -30.98 12.49 -1.46
N PHE A 181 -31.13 13.55 -0.66
CA PHE A 181 -31.83 14.76 -1.06
C PHE A 181 -31.37 15.96 -0.22
N ASP A 182 -31.62 17.14 -0.75
CA ASP A 182 -31.36 18.41 -0.07
C ASP A 182 -32.55 18.80 0.81
N LEU A 183 -32.28 19.22 2.05
CA LEU A 183 -33.30 19.64 3.00
C LEU A 183 -33.89 21.00 2.64
N LYS A 184 -35.22 21.10 2.74
CA LYS A 184 -35.97 22.34 2.57
C LYS A 184 -36.21 23.03 3.91
N PRO A 185 -36.51 24.33 3.95
CA PRO A 185 -36.89 24.98 5.21
C PRO A 185 -38.07 24.31 5.92
N SER A 186 -39.05 23.79 5.16
CA SER A 186 -40.23 23.07 5.67
C SER A 186 -39.89 21.74 6.39
N ASP A 187 -38.75 21.16 6.10
CA ASP A 187 -38.33 19.86 6.66
C ASP A 187 -37.70 20.00 8.04
N LEU A 188 -37.37 21.24 8.46
CA LEU A 188 -36.61 21.54 9.65
C LEU A 188 -37.52 22.15 10.73
N GLN A 189 -37.79 21.40 11.80
CA GLN A 189 -38.39 21.88 13.02
C GLN A 189 -37.32 22.31 14.03
N VAL A 190 -37.69 22.72 15.25
CA VAL A 190 -36.73 23.20 16.25
C VAL A 190 -35.67 22.14 16.57
N ASP A 191 -36.07 20.92 16.89
CA ASP A 191 -35.17 19.83 17.34
C ASP A 191 -35.19 18.60 16.42
N VAL A 192 -36.02 18.60 15.39
CA VAL A 192 -36.34 17.44 14.57
C VAL A 192 -36.32 17.80 13.09
N VAL A 193 -35.83 16.90 12.26
CA VAL A 193 -36.05 16.88 10.80
C VAL A 193 -37.26 15.98 10.55
N GLN A 194 -38.29 16.52 9.89
CA GLN A 194 -39.42 15.77 9.37
C GLN A 194 -39.54 16.02 7.88
N ALA A 195 -39.21 15.05 7.05
CA ALA A 195 -39.14 15.20 5.61
C ALA A 195 -39.89 14.07 4.88
N VAL A 196 -40.38 14.39 3.68
CA VAL A 196 -40.85 13.40 2.72
C VAL A 196 -39.78 13.30 1.63
N PRO A 197 -38.99 12.20 1.62
CA PRO A 197 -37.96 12.01 0.61
C PRO A 197 -38.55 12.02 -0.81
N PRO A 198 -37.85 12.53 -1.84
CA PRO A 198 -38.33 12.58 -3.21
C PRO A 198 -38.30 11.21 -3.94
N PHE A 199 -38.11 10.15 -3.20
CA PHE A 199 -38.07 8.75 -3.69
C PHE A 199 -38.78 7.85 -2.65
N PRO A 200 -39.33 6.70 -3.08
CA PRO A 200 -40.03 5.79 -2.18
C PRO A 200 -39.05 5.16 -1.18
N LEU A 201 -39.45 5.13 0.08
CA LEU A 201 -38.75 4.44 1.17
C LEU A 201 -39.69 3.48 1.85
N ALA A 202 -39.24 2.26 2.10
CA ALA A 202 -39.94 1.31 2.96
C ALA A 202 -39.82 1.75 4.44
N ASP A 203 -40.82 1.43 5.23
CA ASP A 203 -40.76 1.66 6.67
C ASP A 203 -39.56 0.96 7.31
N GLY A 204 -38.95 1.61 8.28
CA GLY A 204 -37.81 1.09 8.99
C GLY A 204 -36.80 2.14 9.44
N VAL A 205 -35.61 1.68 9.83
CA VAL A 205 -34.51 2.54 10.32
C VAL A 205 -33.40 2.59 9.26
N TYR A 206 -32.89 3.81 9.06
CA TYR A 206 -31.84 4.10 8.07
C TYR A 206 -30.68 4.84 8.73
N ALA A 207 -29.45 4.48 8.40
CA ALA A 207 -28.29 5.30 8.73
C ALA A 207 -28.28 6.56 7.86
N VAL A 208 -28.01 7.71 8.46
CA VAL A 208 -28.05 9.01 7.80
C VAL A 208 -26.68 9.67 7.84
N TYR A 209 -26.29 10.23 6.71
CA TYR A 209 -25.04 10.97 6.57
C TYR A 209 -25.31 12.33 5.92
N LYS A 210 -24.65 13.38 6.42
CA LYS A 210 -24.62 14.69 5.74
C LYS A 210 -23.58 14.62 4.63
N THR A 211 -24.02 14.80 3.40
CA THR A 211 -23.18 14.65 2.18
C THR A 211 -22.95 15.95 1.43
N LYS A 212 -23.69 17.01 1.80
CA LYS A 212 -23.56 18.34 1.24
C LYS A 212 -23.79 19.38 2.34
N ASP A 213 -23.00 20.43 2.30
CA ASP A 213 -23.14 21.57 3.21
C ASP A 213 -23.49 22.82 2.40
N ARG A 214 -24.35 23.64 2.95
CA ARG A 214 -24.83 24.90 2.35
C ARG A 214 -23.70 25.88 1.98
N GLU A 215 -22.54 25.80 2.64
CA GLU A 215 -21.39 26.68 2.37
C GLU A 215 -20.54 26.21 1.18
N LEU A 216 -20.58 24.91 0.82
CA LEU A 216 -19.75 24.36 -0.25
C LEU A 216 -19.92 25.04 -1.60
N PRO A 217 -21.13 25.43 -2.06
CA PRO A 217 -21.30 26.16 -3.33
C PRO A 217 -20.58 27.51 -3.35
N ALA A 218 -20.56 28.25 -2.23
CA ALA A 218 -19.86 29.52 -2.13
C ALA A 218 -18.33 29.30 -2.15
N ILE A 219 -17.85 28.23 -1.50
CA ILE A 219 -16.44 27.84 -1.53
C ILE A 219 -16.04 27.44 -2.96
N GLU A 220 -16.86 26.68 -3.66
CA GLU A 220 -16.61 26.28 -5.04
C GLU A 220 -16.52 27.50 -5.97
N ALA A 221 -17.45 28.44 -5.82
CA ALA A 221 -17.44 29.70 -6.57
C ALA A 221 -16.18 30.55 -6.24
N ALA A 222 -15.69 30.51 -5.03
CA ALA A 222 -14.44 31.19 -4.65
C ALA A 222 -13.22 30.50 -5.26
N VAL A 223 -13.15 29.18 -5.19
CA VAL A 223 -12.04 28.37 -5.73
C VAL A 223 -11.96 28.48 -7.25
N SER A 224 -13.10 28.51 -7.95
CA SER A 224 -13.15 28.65 -9.42
C SER A 224 -12.60 29.99 -9.93
N LYS A 225 -12.55 31.01 -9.08
CA LYS A 225 -11.96 32.31 -9.39
C LYS A 225 -10.45 32.39 -9.21
N ILE A 226 -9.84 31.39 -8.59
CA ILE A 226 -8.39 31.33 -8.38
C ILE A 226 -7.73 31.13 -9.75
N LYS A 227 -7.01 32.14 -10.20
CA LYS A 227 -6.19 32.05 -11.41
C LYS A 227 -4.85 31.43 -11.02
N PHE A 228 -4.54 30.28 -11.57
CA PHE A 228 -3.20 29.71 -11.48
C PHE A 228 -2.28 30.52 -12.40
N GLN A 229 -1.16 31.00 -11.87
CA GLN A 229 -0.06 31.46 -12.71
C GLN A 229 0.59 30.19 -13.27
N GLU A 230 0.44 29.98 -14.58
CA GLU A 230 1.27 29.01 -15.28
C GLU A 230 2.71 29.50 -15.23
N GLY A 231 3.52 28.87 -14.40
CA GLY A 231 4.97 29.09 -14.45
C GLY A 231 5.49 28.58 -15.80
N GLU A 232 6.44 29.29 -16.38
CA GLU A 232 7.15 28.77 -17.56
C GLU A 232 7.75 27.40 -17.20
N ALA A 233 7.22 26.36 -17.86
CA ALA A 233 7.77 25.02 -17.74
C ALA A 233 9.16 25.01 -18.41
N VAL A 234 10.21 25.19 -17.64
CA VAL A 234 11.59 24.99 -18.12
C VAL A 234 11.76 23.49 -18.39
N ARG A 235 11.46 23.07 -19.60
CA ARG A 235 11.78 21.72 -20.07
C ARG A 235 13.29 21.67 -20.31
N ARG A 236 14.02 21.20 -19.30
CA ARG A 236 15.41 20.75 -19.51
C ARG A 236 15.35 19.34 -20.09
N ALA A 237 15.77 19.18 -21.33
CA ALA A 237 16.07 17.87 -21.87
C ALA A 237 17.25 17.30 -21.06
N VAL A 238 16.99 16.27 -20.27
CA VAL A 238 18.06 15.50 -19.63
C VAL A 238 18.38 14.37 -20.59
N GLU A 239 19.52 14.46 -21.26
CA GLU A 239 20.05 13.31 -22.00
C GLU A 239 20.58 12.30 -20.98
N LEU A 240 19.85 11.22 -20.82
CA LEU A 240 20.35 10.07 -20.05
C LEU A 240 21.35 9.31 -20.91
N PRO A 241 22.51 8.89 -20.36
CA PRO A 241 23.47 8.09 -21.13
C PRO A 241 22.83 6.76 -21.50
N THR A 242 22.53 6.61 -22.80
CA THR A 242 21.91 5.42 -23.38
C THR A 242 22.97 4.57 -24.07
N ARG A 243 23.82 3.87 -23.32
CA ARG A 243 24.73 2.88 -23.91
C ARG A 243 23.97 1.57 -24.01
N ARG A 244 23.59 1.19 -25.25
CA ARG A 244 23.04 -0.13 -25.51
C ARG A 244 24.16 -1.16 -25.42
N MET A 245 23.99 -2.18 -24.60
CA MET A 245 24.93 -3.27 -24.42
C MET A 245 24.30 -4.53 -25.03
N ARG A 246 25.12 -5.27 -25.85
CA ARG A 246 24.69 -6.61 -26.25
C ARG A 246 25.04 -7.58 -25.14
N ARG A 247 24.02 -8.05 -24.40
CA ARG A 247 24.14 -9.24 -23.58
C ARG A 247 23.99 -10.45 -24.50
N GLY A 248 25.02 -11.32 -24.56
CA GLY A 248 24.88 -12.61 -25.22
C GLY A 248 24.08 -13.59 -24.39
N GLU A 249 23.68 -14.69 -25.01
CA GLU A 249 23.12 -15.84 -24.29
C GLU A 249 24.04 -16.28 -23.16
N ARG A 250 23.48 -16.54 -22.00
CA ARG A 250 24.20 -16.95 -20.79
C ARG A 250 23.52 -18.14 -20.12
N GLU A 251 24.33 -19.02 -19.59
CA GLU A 251 23.83 -19.98 -18.61
C GLU A 251 23.55 -19.23 -17.31
N SER A 252 22.26 -19.21 -16.91
CA SER A 252 21.84 -18.51 -15.70
C SER A 252 22.14 -19.34 -14.46
N GLU A 253 22.71 -18.72 -13.43
CA GLU A 253 22.84 -19.32 -12.09
C GLU A 253 21.46 -19.62 -11.50
N LEU A 254 21.38 -20.68 -10.68
CA LEU A 254 20.17 -21.00 -9.92
C LEU A 254 20.35 -20.53 -8.47
N SER A 255 19.56 -19.52 -8.10
CA SER A 255 19.58 -18.94 -6.73
C SER A 255 18.32 -19.34 -5.97
N PHE A 256 18.47 -20.00 -4.83
CA PHE A 256 17.35 -20.50 -4.04
C PHE A 256 17.12 -19.66 -2.79
N TYR A 257 15.87 -19.21 -2.59
CA TYR A 257 15.41 -18.55 -1.38
C TYR A 257 14.92 -19.60 -0.39
N VAL A 258 15.53 -19.66 0.79
CA VAL A 258 15.41 -20.77 1.75
C VAL A 258 15.30 -20.24 3.18
N SER A 259 14.40 -20.81 4.01
CA SER A 259 14.20 -20.40 5.41
C SER A 259 14.64 -21.43 6.44
N SER A 260 15.01 -22.64 6.03
CA SER A 260 15.41 -23.72 6.96
C SER A 260 16.52 -24.60 6.40
N VAL A 261 17.33 -25.15 7.28
CA VAL A 261 18.39 -26.07 6.89
C VAL A 261 17.86 -27.35 6.23
N ALA A 262 16.65 -27.79 6.58
CA ALA A 262 16.05 -28.97 5.95
C ALA A 262 15.79 -28.73 4.45
N VAL A 263 15.22 -27.57 4.09
CA VAL A 263 15.00 -27.15 2.69
C VAL A 263 16.34 -26.86 2.00
N LEU A 264 17.29 -26.23 2.72
CA LEU A 264 18.62 -25.97 2.19
C LEU A 264 19.29 -27.27 1.72
N LYS A 265 19.35 -28.31 2.58
CA LYS A 265 19.91 -29.60 2.23
C LYS A 265 19.28 -30.25 0.99
N ALA A 266 17.97 -30.04 0.81
CA ALA A 266 17.22 -30.59 -0.32
C ALA A 266 17.56 -29.91 -1.65
N VAL A 267 17.89 -28.60 -1.67
CA VAL A 267 18.18 -27.84 -2.89
C VAL A 267 19.67 -27.66 -3.17
N LEU A 268 20.51 -27.86 -2.17
CA LEU A 268 21.96 -27.60 -2.23
C LEU A 268 22.68 -28.25 -3.44
N PRO A 269 22.35 -29.51 -3.83
CA PRO A 269 23.00 -30.15 -4.99
C PRO A 269 22.71 -29.44 -6.33
N TYR A 270 21.64 -28.64 -6.40
CA TYR A 270 21.18 -27.97 -7.60
C TYR A 270 21.50 -26.49 -7.61
N ALA A 271 21.84 -25.91 -6.45
CA ALA A 271 22.04 -24.49 -6.27
C ALA A 271 23.43 -24.03 -6.72
N ASP A 272 23.50 -22.83 -7.28
CA ASP A 272 24.73 -22.06 -7.42
C ASP A 272 24.84 -21.05 -6.28
N ARG A 273 23.70 -20.55 -5.77
CA ARG A 273 23.60 -19.60 -4.65
C ARG A 273 22.41 -19.91 -3.76
N ILE A 274 22.56 -19.63 -2.46
CA ILE A 274 21.52 -19.72 -1.45
C ILE A 274 21.29 -18.34 -0.82
N TYR A 275 20.06 -17.85 -0.87
CA TYR A 275 19.56 -16.73 -0.05
C TYR A 275 18.86 -17.29 1.17
N PHE A 276 19.41 -17.03 2.37
CA PHE A 276 18.96 -17.65 3.61
C PHE A 276 18.47 -16.61 4.63
N ASP A 277 17.22 -16.72 5.09
CA ASP A 277 16.62 -15.84 6.11
C ASP A 277 16.52 -16.49 7.52
N GLY A 278 16.97 -17.70 7.68
CA GLY A 278 16.90 -18.47 8.92
C GLY A 278 17.96 -18.10 9.94
N THR A 279 17.86 -16.95 10.61
CA THR A 279 18.87 -16.39 11.50
C THR A 279 19.40 -17.37 12.57
N LYS A 280 18.52 -18.19 13.18
CA LYS A 280 18.92 -19.17 14.21
C LYS A 280 19.76 -20.35 13.68
N GLN A 281 19.74 -20.59 12.38
CA GLN A 281 20.41 -21.71 11.72
C GLN A 281 21.54 -21.22 10.78
N MET A 282 21.94 -19.96 10.87
CA MET A 282 22.91 -19.35 9.96
C MET A 282 24.25 -20.08 9.98
N ALA A 283 24.80 -20.40 11.17
CA ALA A 283 26.07 -21.09 11.28
C ALA A 283 26.07 -22.50 10.65
N GLU A 284 24.94 -23.22 10.70
CA GLU A 284 24.84 -24.55 10.04
C GLU A 284 24.68 -24.35 8.52
N ALA A 285 23.89 -23.36 8.08
CA ALA A 285 23.74 -23.04 6.66
C ALA A 285 25.08 -22.66 6.03
N THR A 286 25.89 -21.84 6.72
CA THR A 286 27.24 -21.44 6.27
C THR A 286 28.13 -22.66 6.06
N ARG A 287 28.25 -23.55 7.06
CA ARG A 287 29.07 -24.77 6.97
C ARG A 287 28.66 -25.67 5.80
N LEU A 288 27.36 -25.84 5.60
CA LEU A 288 26.84 -26.67 4.51
C LEU A 288 27.16 -26.06 3.11
N CYS A 289 26.98 -24.78 2.95
CA CYS A 289 27.28 -24.10 1.68
C CYS A 289 28.81 -24.11 1.41
N GLU A 290 29.62 -23.81 2.39
CA GLU A 290 31.08 -23.85 2.28
C GLU A 290 31.58 -25.25 1.91
N GLY A 291 31.04 -26.31 2.54
CA GLY A 291 31.39 -27.71 2.26
C GLY A 291 31.10 -28.14 0.81
N GLU A 292 30.13 -27.53 0.16
CA GLU A 292 29.73 -27.80 -1.21
C GLU A 292 30.23 -26.72 -2.20
N GLY A 293 31.02 -25.74 -1.74
CA GLY A 293 31.50 -24.62 -2.55
C GLY A 293 30.41 -23.71 -3.10
N LYS A 294 29.30 -23.58 -2.38
CA LYS A 294 28.14 -22.75 -2.79
C LYS A 294 28.16 -21.40 -2.08
N GLU A 295 27.70 -20.37 -2.79
CA GLU A 295 27.60 -19.04 -2.21
C GLU A 295 26.39 -18.94 -1.27
N LEU A 296 26.64 -18.51 -0.03
CA LEU A 296 25.60 -18.19 0.95
C LEU A 296 25.45 -16.67 1.08
N VAL A 297 24.25 -16.17 0.89
CA VAL A 297 23.87 -14.77 1.07
C VAL A 297 22.86 -14.69 2.20
N GLN A 298 23.17 -13.95 3.25
CA GLN A 298 22.23 -13.69 4.33
C GLN A 298 21.13 -12.74 3.84
N MET A 299 19.89 -13.19 3.84
CA MET A 299 18.76 -12.35 3.51
C MET A 299 18.30 -11.61 4.77
N LEU A 300 18.30 -10.28 4.72
CA LEU A 300 17.86 -9.45 5.83
C LEU A 300 16.32 -9.50 5.96
N PRO A 301 15.76 -9.16 7.15
CA PRO A 301 14.33 -8.89 7.26
C PRO A 301 13.91 -7.80 6.29
N ARG A 302 12.74 -7.94 5.67
CA ARG A 302 12.26 -6.93 4.70
C ARG A 302 12.13 -5.55 5.30
N LEU A 303 11.61 -5.47 6.51
CA LEU A 303 11.62 -4.30 7.37
C LEU A 303 12.04 -4.75 8.76
N SER A 304 12.87 -3.97 9.42
CA SER A 304 13.25 -4.17 10.82
C SER A 304 13.16 -2.85 11.56
N LEU A 305 12.70 -2.89 12.80
CA LEU A 305 12.70 -1.74 13.70
C LEU A 305 14.06 -1.59 14.40
N ASP A 306 14.82 -2.69 14.45
CA ASP A 306 16.14 -2.76 15.04
C ASP A 306 17.19 -3.15 13.98
N GLU A 307 18.45 -2.84 14.24
CA GLU A 307 19.53 -3.27 13.34
C GLU A 307 19.60 -4.81 13.28
N ALA A 308 19.46 -5.34 12.08
CA ALA A 308 19.60 -6.79 11.89
C ALA A 308 21.05 -7.23 12.10
N ARG A 309 21.26 -8.26 12.92
CA ARG A 309 22.58 -8.87 13.09
C ARG A 309 23.02 -9.52 11.77
N VAL A 310 24.16 -9.09 11.25
CA VAL A 310 24.73 -9.60 10.01
C VAL A 310 26.00 -10.40 10.29
N GLU A 311 25.95 -11.68 9.96
CA GLU A 311 27.05 -12.64 10.16
C GLU A 311 27.78 -12.99 8.84
N SER A 312 27.14 -12.76 7.68
CA SER A 312 27.69 -13.09 6.36
C SER A 312 28.43 -11.92 5.73
N THR A 313 29.40 -12.23 4.87
CA THR A 313 30.10 -11.27 4.00
C THR A 313 29.24 -10.82 2.80
N ALA A 314 28.17 -11.58 2.49
CA ALA A 314 27.22 -11.29 1.42
C ALA A 314 25.81 -11.15 2.00
N VAL A 315 25.09 -10.10 1.62
CA VAL A 315 23.76 -9.78 2.14
C VAL A 315 22.77 -9.46 1.02
N MET A 316 21.52 -9.88 1.21
CA MET A 316 20.40 -9.42 0.38
C MET A 316 19.63 -8.35 1.14
N VAL A 317 19.47 -7.19 0.49
CA VAL A 317 18.78 -6.02 1.01
C VAL A 317 17.45 -5.79 0.28
N HIS A 318 16.51 -5.13 0.97
CA HIS A 318 15.16 -4.87 0.46
C HIS A 318 14.85 -3.38 0.34
N THR A 319 15.73 -2.52 0.89
CA THR A 319 15.53 -1.07 0.95
C THR A 319 16.86 -0.34 0.76
N ILE A 320 16.79 0.94 0.41
CA ILE A 320 17.99 1.77 0.17
C ILE A 320 18.78 2.02 1.46
N ASP A 321 18.11 2.16 2.60
CA ASP A 321 18.77 2.32 3.90
C ASP A 321 19.56 1.07 4.29
N GLN A 322 19.01 -0.13 4.06
CA GLN A 322 19.76 -1.37 4.25
C GLN A 322 21.00 -1.42 3.33
N TYR A 323 20.86 -0.95 2.06
CA TYR A 323 22.03 -0.87 1.17
C TYR A 323 23.09 0.08 1.74
N GLU A 324 22.72 1.29 2.17
CA GLU A 324 23.67 2.24 2.72
C GLU A 324 24.40 1.73 3.97
N LEU A 325 23.72 0.93 4.82
CA LEU A 325 24.31 0.32 6.01
C LEU A 325 25.29 -0.82 5.69
N HIS A 326 25.15 -1.47 4.52
CA HIS A 326 25.92 -2.69 4.21
C HIS A 326 26.70 -2.60 2.87
N LYS A 327 26.88 -1.42 2.31
CA LYS A 327 27.52 -1.21 0.99
C LYS A 327 28.99 -1.62 0.93
N ASP A 328 29.64 -1.82 2.05
CA ASP A 328 31.00 -2.36 2.19
C ASP A 328 31.05 -3.90 2.02
N ARG A 329 29.90 -4.56 1.97
CA ARG A 329 29.75 -6.01 1.76
C ARG A 329 29.38 -6.30 0.30
N ARG A 330 29.30 -7.59 -0.05
CA ARG A 330 28.71 -8.03 -1.31
C ARG A 330 27.19 -7.94 -1.21
N VAL A 331 26.60 -6.91 -1.83
CA VAL A 331 25.16 -6.62 -1.68
C VAL A 331 24.35 -7.13 -2.88
N TYR A 332 23.28 -7.84 -2.58
CA TYR A 332 22.25 -8.32 -3.50
C TYR A 332 20.96 -7.52 -3.25
N GLY A 333 20.41 -6.92 -4.29
CA GLY A 333 19.12 -6.20 -4.18
C GLY A 333 17.95 -7.13 -4.50
N SER A 334 16.97 -7.24 -3.60
CA SER A 334 15.77 -8.03 -3.86
C SER A 334 14.79 -7.32 -4.79
N TYR A 335 13.78 -8.04 -5.31
CA TYR A 335 12.73 -7.45 -6.14
C TYR A 335 11.88 -6.39 -5.42
N HIS A 336 11.93 -6.33 -4.09
CA HIS A 336 11.26 -5.29 -3.31
C HIS A 336 11.87 -3.89 -3.48
N MET A 337 13.10 -3.81 -4.01
CA MET A 337 13.70 -2.53 -4.37
C MET A 337 13.10 -1.91 -5.63
N ASN A 338 12.14 -2.57 -6.27
CA ASN A 338 11.37 -2.08 -7.41
C ASN A 338 12.23 -1.61 -8.59
N VAL A 339 13.14 -2.45 -9.07
CA VAL A 339 13.99 -2.11 -10.20
C VAL A 339 13.20 -2.19 -11.51
N PHE A 340 12.92 -1.04 -12.11
CA PHE A 340 12.19 -0.90 -13.37
C PHE A 340 13.05 -0.40 -14.54
N ASN A 341 14.25 0.12 -14.28
CA ASN A 341 15.13 0.67 -15.30
C ASN A 341 16.59 0.59 -14.85
N SER A 342 17.50 0.79 -15.81
CA SER A 342 18.94 0.68 -15.60
C SER A 342 19.59 1.89 -14.89
N HIS A 343 18.85 2.98 -14.63
CA HIS A 343 19.40 4.25 -14.15
C HIS A 343 19.22 4.52 -12.67
N THR A 344 18.32 3.79 -12.00
CA THR A 344 17.79 4.21 -10.69
C THR A 344 18.50 3.66 -9.47
N LEU A 345 19.45 2.73 -9.61
CA LEU A 345 20.04 2.11 -8.44
C LEU A 345 21.57 2.22 -8.38
N PRO A 346 22.12 2.26 -7.15
CA PRO A 346 23.57 2.20 -6.94
C PRO A 346 24.15 0.87 -7.49
N ARG A 347 25.44 0.82 -7.70
CA ARG A 347 26.11 -0.42 -8.10
C ARG A 347 26.04 -1.43 -6.97
N MET A 348 25.35 -2.55 -7.23
CA MET A 348 25.30 -3.73 -6.37
C MET A 348 25.95 -4.91 -7.07
N TRP A 349 26.20 -5.97 -6.32
CA TRP A 349 26.71 -7.21 -6.92
C TRP A 349 25.69 -7.81 -7.91
N GLN A 350 24.42 -7.83 -7.54
CA GLN A 350 23.32 -8.30 -8.36
C GLN A 350 22.01 -7.66 -7.96
N TRP A 351 21.09 -7.48 -8.91
CA TRP A 351 19.74 -6.98 -8.67
C TRP A 351 18.70 -8.00 -9.07
N THR A 352 17.67 -8.18 -8.26
CA THR A 352 16.47 -8.90 -8.68
C THR A 352 15.50 -7.89 -9.29
N LEU A 353 15.17 -8.08 -10.57
CA LEU A 353 14.26 -7.19 -11.31
C LEU A 353 12.85 -7.27 -10.72
N SER A 354 12.09 -6.17 -10.85
CA SER A 354 10.69 -6.13 -10.41
C SER A 354 9.86 -7.16 -11.18
N PRO A 355 9.04 -7.98 -10.49
CA PRO A 355 8.14 -8.92 -11.16
C PRO A 355 6.97 -8.25 -11.87
N GLU A 356 6.86 -6.93 -11.81
CA GLU A 356 5.88 -6.13 -12.57
C GLU A 356 6.36 -5.83 -14.01
N LEU A 357 7.60 -6.11 -14.34
CA LEU A 357 8.14 -5.88 -15.69
C LEU A 357 7.55 -6.88 -16.68
N THR A 358 7.15 -6.36 -17.85
CA THR A 358 6.85 -7.20 -19.00
C THR A 358 8.17 -7.75 -19.60
N ARG A 359 8.04 -8.71 -20.51
CA ARG A 359 9.16 -9.27 -21.23
C ARG A 359 9.99 -8.19 -21.95
N GLU A 360 9.31 -7.28 -22.65
CA GLU A 360 9.91 -6.20 -23.42
C GLU A 360 10.63 -5.20 -22.50
N GLU A 361 10.02 -4.87 -21.36
CA GLU A 361 10.64 -4.00 -20.36
C GLU A 361 11.86 -4.66 -19.72
N MET A 362 11.81 -5.97 -19.40
CA MET A 362 12.99 -6.71 -18.92
C MET A 362 14.13 -6.68 -19.94
N PHE A 363 13.83 -6.93 -21.22
CA PHE A 363 14.84 -6.86 -22.28
C PHE A 363 15.47 -5.48 -22.39
N GLU A 364 14.65 -4.42 -22.28
CA GLU A 364 15.13 -3.04 -22.31
C GLU A 364 16.07 -2.74 -21.14
N VAL A 365 15.70 -3.13 -19.92
CA VAL A 365 16.57 -2.98 -18.73
C VAL A 365 17.89 -3.73 -18.93
N LEU A 366 17.84 -4.99 -19.34
CA LEU A 366 19.01 -5.84 -19.55
C LEU A 366 19.94 -5.28 -20.64
N SER A 367 19.36 -4.67 -21.68
CA SER A 367 20.11 -4.07 -22.80
C SER A 367 20.88 -2.80 -22.41
N HIS A 368 20.60 -2.20 -21.24
CA HIS A 368 21.18 -0.93 -20.81
C HIS A 368 21.94 -1.01 -19.49
N THR A 369 22.26 -2.21 -18.99
CA THR A 369 23.07 -2.38 -17.79
C THR A 369 24.14 -3.44 -17.94
N ASP A 370 25.31 -3.20 -17.35
CA ASP A 370 26.41 -4.17 -17.20
C ASP A 370 26.30 -4.96 -15.88
N GLN A 371 25.39 -4.55 -15.00
CA GLN A 371 25.21 -5.17 -13.70
C GLN A 371 24.49 -6.53 -13.84
N ARG A 372 24.80 -7.43 -12.93
CA ARG A 372 24.15 -8.74 -12.87
C ARG A 372 22.68 -8.58 -12.50
N CYS A 373 21.80 -9.26 -13.23
CA CYS A 373 20.37 -9.23 -13.02
C CYS A 373 19.81 -10.62 -12.78
N GLU A 374 18.97 -10.72 -11.76
CA GLU A 374 18.18 -11.89 -11.43
C GLU A 374 16.71 -11.66 -11.80
N VAL A 375 16.03 -12.70 -12.24
CA VAL A 375 14.59 -12.74 -12.46
C VAL A 375 13.99 -13.81 -11.56
N MET A 376 12.91 -13.49 -10.84
CA MET A 376 12.15 -14.50 -10.08
C MET A 376 11.48 -15.45 -11.05
N ALA A 377 11.87 -16.73 -11.02
CA ALA A 377 11.38 -17.76 -11.95
C ALA A 377 10.41 -18.75 -11.30
N PHE A 378 10.44 -18.88 -9.96
CA PHE A 378 9.52 -19.72 -9.20
C PHE A 378 9.25 -19.14 -7.82
N GLY A 379 8.02 -19.34 -7.35
CA GLY A 379 7.64 -19.13 -5.96
C GLY A 379 6.42 -18.22 -5.79
N ARG A 380 5.99 -18.09 -4.55
CA ARG A 380 4.82 -17.30 -4.21
C ARG A 380 5.21 -15.88 -3.87
N LEU A 381 4.94 -14.96 -4.81
CA LEU A 381 5.27 -13.55 -4.63
C LEU A 381 4.51 -12.94 -3.46
N GLU A 382 5.18 -12.08 -2.71
CA GLU A 382 4.56 -11.27 -1.68
C GLU A 382 3.90 -10.04 -2.32
N LEU A 383 2.59 -9.92 -2.18
CA LEU A 383 1.80 -8.86 -2.78
C LEU A 383 1.72 -7.62 -1.91
N MET A 384 1.64 -7.80 -0.59
CA MET A 384 1.51 -6.72 0.38
C MET A 384 2.27 -7.03 1.65
N LEU A 385 2.84 -6.00 2.24
CA LEU A 385 3.38 -5.98 3.60
C LEU A 385 2.70 -4.87 4.39
N SER A 386 2.16 -5.16 5.56
CA SER A 386 1.45 -4.19 6.39
C SER A 386 1.81 -4.31 7.86
N ARG A 387 1.68 -3.20 8.58
CA ARG A 387 1.79 -3.15 10.04
C ARG A 387 0.44 -3.26 10.75
N ASP A 388 -0.60 -3.70 10.03
CA ASP A 388 -1.94 -3.87 10.59
C ASP A 388 -1.93 -4.91 11.72
N PRO A 389 -2.24 -4.53 12.98
CA PRO A 389 -2.27 -5.48 14.08
C PRO A 389 -3.54 -6.35 14.07
N THR A 390 -4.55 -6.00 13.29
CA THR A 390 -5.90 -6.56 13.39
C THR A 390 -6.18 -7.71 12.44
N LEU A 391 -5.45 -7.81 11.30
CA LEU A 391 -5.66 -8.89 10.34
C LEU A 391 -5.03 -10.20 10.86
N PRO A 392 -5.80 -11.26 11.12
CA PRO A 392 -5.24 -12.54 11.57
C PRO A 392 -4.54 -13.30 10.43
N GLU A 393 -3.74 -14.30 10.79
CA GLU A 393 -3.20 -15.28 9.84
C GLU A 393 -4.32 -16.15 9.27
N GLY A 394 -4.12 -16.66 8.06
CA GLY A 394 -5.07 -17.56 7.41
C GLY A 394 -5.13 -17.41 5.91
N THR A 395 -6.32 -17.53 5.35
CA THR A 395 -6.56 -17.36 3.91
C THR A 395 -7.57 -16.24 3.70
N LEU A 396 -7.10 -15.15 3.10
CA LEU A 396 -7.94 -14.05 2.65
C LEU A 396 -8.60 -14.46 1.31
N ILE A 397 -9.91 -14.30 1.20
CA ILE A 397 -10.68 -14.72 0.02
C ILE A 397 -11.41 -13.49 -0.54
N ASP A 398 -11.22 -13.21 -1.83
CA ASP A 398 -11.92 -12.11 -2.51
C ASP A 398 -13.33 -12.52 -3.00
N GLU A 399 -14.08 -11.56 -3.52
CA GLU A 399 -15.45 -11.75 -4.05
C GLU A 399 -15.54 -12.77 -5.21
N ARG A 400 -14.42 -13.09 -5.84
CA ARG A 400 -14.33 -14.08 -6.92
C ARG A 400 -13.90 -15.45 -6.42
N GLY A 401 -13.68 -15.59 -5.11
CA GLY A 401 -13.22 -16.83 -4.49
C GLY A 401 -11.70 -17.06 -4.59
N VAL A 402 -10.93 -16.07 -5.05
CA VAL A 402 -9.47 -16.17 -5.12
C VAL A 402 -8.88 -16.13 -3.71
N ARG A 403 -7.96 -17.04 -3.43
CA ARG A 403 -7.42 -17.32 -2.10
C ARG A 403 -6.00 -16.80 -1.96
N TYR A 404 -5.77 -15.87 -1.03
CA TYR A 404 -4.47 -15.26 -0.74
C TYR A 404 -3.99 -15.70 0.65
N PRO A 405 -2.89 -16.44 0.78
CA PRO A 405 -2.33 -16.77 2.09
C PRO A 405 -1.89 -15.52 2.83
N VAL A 406 -2.21 -15.47 4.12
CA VAL A 406 -1.82 -14.40 5.05
C VAL A 406 -1.03 -15.01 6.18
N TYR A 407 0.14 -14.46 6.47
CA TYR A 407 0.92 -14.83 7.64
C TYR A 407 1.49 -13.59 8.32
N ARG A 408 1.93 -13.75 9.56
CA ARG A 408 2.57 -12.70 10.34
C ARG A 408 4.01 -13.12 10.64
N ASP A 409 4.96 -12.22 10.46
CA ASP A 409 6.34 -12.47 10.81
C ASP A 409 6.59 -12.25 12.32
N LYS A 410 7.85 -12.44 12.76
CA LYS A 410 8.24 -12.32 14.17
C LYS A 410 8.19 -10.88 14.68
N GLU A 411 8.35 -9.92 13.81
CA GLU A 411 8.25 -8.49 14.07
C GLU A 411 6.79 -8.00 14.10
N GLY A 412 5.84 -8.89 13.77
CA GLY A 412 4.41 -8.61 13.78
C GLY A 412 3.87 -8.01 12.48
N PHE A 413 4.67 -7.96 11.41
CA PHE A 413 4.19 -7.53 10.10
C PHE A 413 3.32 -8.60 9.43
N VAL A 414 2.25 -8.15 8.77
CA VAL A 414 1.35 -8.99 8.02
C VAL A 414 1.80 -9.05 6.57
N HIS A 415 1.96 -10.26 6.06
CA HIS A 415 2.31 -10.54 4.67
C HIS A 415 1.12 -11.17 3.96
N ILE A 416 0.74 -10.62 2.82
CA ILE A 416 -0.27 -11.21 1.93
C ILE A 416 0.44 -11.71 0.69
N LEU A 417 0.35 -13.03 0.45
CA LEU A 417 1.01 -13.68 -0.67
C LEU A 417 0.06 -13.82 -1.86
N HIS A 418 0.63 -13.98 -3.05
CA HIS A 418 -0.12 -14.29 -4.26
C HIS A 418 -0.90 -15.60 -4.12
N SER A 419 -2.04 -15.70 -4.79
CA SER A 419 -2.92 -16.88 -4.76
C SER A 419 -2.29 -18.12 -5.39
N ALA A 420 -1.42 -17.95 -6.37
CA ALA A 420 -0.71 -18.99 -7.09
C ALA A 420 0.80 -18.76 -7.06
N ASP A 421 1.55 -19.80 -7.32
CA ASP A 421 2.99 -19.68 -7.52
C ASP A 421 3.28 -19.09 -8.90
N LEU A 422 4.27 -18.21 -8.97
CA LEU A 422 4.95 -17.88 -10.22
C LEU A 422 5.67 -19.15 -10.71
N LEU A 423 5.56 -19.47 -11.98
CA LEU A 423 6.26 -20.59 -12.61
C LEU A 423 6.66 -20.19 -14.02
N LEU A 424 7.94 -19.90 -14.22
CA LEU A 424 8.51 -19.52 -15.52
C LEU A 424 9.43 -20.60 -16.10
N LEU A 425 9.21 -21.87 -15.75
CA LEU A 425 10.05 -22.97 -16.21
C LEU A 425 10.11 -23.06 -17.74
N ASP A 426 8.97 -22.88 -18.41
CA ASP A 426 8.87 -22.85 -19.88
C ASP A 426 9.50 -21.61 -20.52
N LYS A 427 9.82 -20.58 -19.75
CA LYS A 427 10.45 -19.33 -20.20
C LYS A 427 11.96 -19.30 -19.95
N VAL A 428 12.53 -20.31 -19.29
CA VAL A 428 13.97 -20.36 -18.98
C VAL A 428 14.85 -20.19 -20.22
N PRO A 429 14.59 -20.87 -21.36
CA PRO A 429 15.40 -20.67 -22.58
C PRO A 429 15.35 -19.21 -23.06
N GLU A 430 14.20 -18.56 -22.99
CA GLU A 430 14.03 -17.18 -23.39
C GLU A 430 14.78 -16.22 -22.45
N LEU A 431 14.69 -16.42 -21.14
CA LEU A 431 15.41 -15.64 -20.13
C LEU A 431 16.94 -15.74 -20.31
N ARG A 432 17.45 -16.94 -20.59
CA ARG A 432 18.87 -17.17 -20.92
C ARG A 432 19.29 -16.43 -22.19
N ALA A 433 18.47 -16.49 -23.24
CA ALA A 433 18.70 -15.76 -24.48
C ALA A 433 18.72 -14.24 -24.30
N MET A 434 17.94 -13.71 -23.35
CA MET A 434 17.96 -12.30 -22.98
C MET A 434 19.20 -11.91 -22.15
N GLY A 435 19.99 -12.87 -21.69
CA GLY A 435 21.19 -12.65 -20.87
C GLY A 435 20.91 -12.40 -19.40
N VAL A 436 19.87 -13.04 -18.84
CA VAL A 436 19.59 -13.06 -17.40
C VAL A 436 20.69 -13.84 -16.69
N ASP A 437 21.32 -13.23 -15.69
CA ASP A 437 22.48 -13.82 -14.98
C ASP A 437 22.07 -14.86 -13.94
N SER A 438 20.86 -14.74 -13.35
CA SER A 438 20.39 -15.62 -12.28
C SER A 438 18.86 -15.82 -12.32
N LEU A 439 18.41 -17.02 -12.01
CA LEU A 439 17.01 -17.36 -11.83
C LEU A 439 16.74 -17.54 -10.34
N GLY A 440 15.87 -16.69 -9.78
CA GLY A 440 15.45 -16.74 -8.39
C GLY A 440 14.34 -17.75 -8.18
N ILE A 441 14.57 -18.73 -7.32
CA ILE A 441 13.64 -19.82 -7.02
C ILE A 441 13.28 -19.78 -5.53
N ASP A 442 12.09 -19.27 -5.21
CA ASP A 442 11.62 -19.14 -3.83
C ASP A 442 10.91 -20.41 -3.35
N VAL A 443 11.62 -21.20 -2.57
CA VAL A 443 11.12 -22.43 -1.95
C VAL A 443 10.93 -22.28 -0.42
N ARG A 444 10.96 -21.05 0.07
CA ARG A 444 10.63 -20.78 1.48
C ARG A 444 9.24 -21.32 1.79
N ARG A 445 9.04 -21.88 2.99
CA ARG A 445 7.77 -22.49 3.44
C ARG A 445 7.29 -23.68 2.59
N ARG A 446 8.18 -24.33 1.85
CA ARG A 446 7.89 -25.57 1.12
C ARG A 446 8.41 -26.77 1.91
N HIS A 447 7.76 -27.91 1.69
CA HIS A 447 8.31 -29.17 2.15
C HIS A 447 9.61 -29.46 1.39
N PRO A 448 10.66 -30.06 2.06
CA PRO A 448 11.94 -30.35 1.41
C PRO A 448 11.81 -31.17 0.11
N ASP A 449 10.90 -32.15 0.06
CA ASP A 449 10.70 -32.98 -1.14
C ASP A 449 10.19 -32.15 -2.33
N LEU A 450 9.24 -31.26 -2.10
CA LEU A 450 8.75 -30.35 -3.14
C LEU A 450 9.86 -29.39 -3.57
N ALA A 451 10.66 -28.88 -2.64
CA ALA A 451 11.78 -28.01 -2.97
C ALA A 451 12.83 -28.73 -3.83
N ALA A 452 13.17 -29.98 -3.50
CA ALA A 452 14.07 -30.81 -4.31
C ALA A 452 13.50 -31.09 -5.71
N PHE A 453 12.20 -31.40 -5.79
CA PHE A 453 11.52 -31.64 -7.08
C PHE A 453 11.60 -30.38 -7.98
N VAL A 454 11.28 -29.20 -7.44
CA VAL A 454 11.37 -27.93 -8.15
C VAL A 454 12.81 -27.65 -8.57
N ALA A 455 13.77 -27.82 -7.65
CA ALA A 455 15.18 -27.58 -7.92
C ALA A 455 15.70 -28.45 -9.08
N LYS A 456 15.32 -29.72 -9.10
CA LYS A 456 15.67 -30.65 -10.19
C LYS A 456 15.06 -30.24 -11.53
N ALA A 457 13.85 -29.67 -11.54
CA ALA A 457 13.18 -29.26 -12.76
C ALA A 457 13.82 -28.04 -13.43
N PHE A 458 14.45 -27.15 -12.64
CA PHE A 458 15.13 -25.95 -13.16
C PHE A 458 16.60 -26.22 -13.54
N ARG A 459 17.23 -27.29 -12.99
CA ARG A 459 18.60 -27.69 -13.35
C ARG A 459 18.64 -28.44 -14.68
#